data_ab92c18bd9f5f535f65ef25e0a3726c4
#
_entry.id   ab92c18bd9f5f535f65ef25e0a3726c4
#
_cell.length_a   1.000
_cell.length_b   1.000
_cell.length_c   1.000
_cell.angle_alpha   90.00
_cell.angle_beta   90.00
_cell.angle_gamma   90.00
#
_symmetry.space_group_name_H-M   'P 1'
#
loop_
_entity.id
_entity.type
_entity.pdbx_description
1 polymer ?
#
loop_
_entity_poly.entity_id
_entity_poly.type
_entity_poly.pdbx_seq_one_letter_code
_entity_poly.pdbx_strand_id
1 'polypeptide(L)'
;MTFIVNYGERTEFPLLEEGEHNAVIHSMELEAGPKGSYLRTRFSVENDEWNRQAWTNISLADGALWRIKKMARDLGLIAEKKTYKSRTEFEADVVQMFVGRPCRISVENEEFEGVVRNRVSSIGARA
;
A
#
# COMPACT_ATOMS: atom_id res chain seq x y z
N MET A 1 -21.32 19.08 22.24
CA MET A 1 -19.96 18.60 22.41
C MET A 1 -18.98 19.58 21.76
N THR A 2 -17.99 19.99 22.50
CA THR A 2 -16.99 20.91 21.98
C THR A 2 -15.93 20.12 21.21
N PHE A 3 -15.67 20.57 19.99
CA PHE A 3 -14.65 19.98 19.16
C PHE A 3 -13.52 20.99 18.98
N ILE A 4 -12.33 20.60 19.40
CA ILE A 4 -11.16 21.46 19.36
C ILE A 4 -10.18 20.91 18.32
N VAL A 5 -9.85 21.75 17.33
CA VAL A 5 -8.81 21.43 16.37
C VAL A 5 -7.58 22.27 16.70
N ASN A 6 -6.48 21.61 17.00
CA ASN A 6 -5.23 22.29 17.25
C ASN A 6 -4.32 22.13 16.03
N TYR A 7 -4.20 23.19 15.24
CA TYR A 7 -3.40 23.18 14.02
C TYR A 7 -1.89 23.22 14.27
N GLY A 8 -1.46 23.51 15.50
CA GLY A 8 -0.05 23.48 15.86
C GLY A 8 0.46 22.11 16.31
N GLU A 9 -0.45 21.18 16.51
CA GLU A 9 -0.13 19.81 16.93
C GLU A 9 -0.63 18.82 15.87
N ARG A 10 0.04 17.67 15.84
CA ARG A 10 -0.38 16.59 14.96
C ARG A 10 -1.76 16.09 15.37
N THR A 11 -2.73 16.18 14.46
CA THR A 11 -4.05 15.60 14.66
C THR A 11 -3.94 14.09 14.49
N GLU A 12 -4.21 13.36 15.57
CA GLU A 12 -4.20 11.90 15.53
C GLU A 12 -5.61 11.38 15.32
N PHE A 13 -5.80 10.63 14.23
CA PHE A 13 -7.01 9.88 14.02
C PHE A 13 -6.89 8.52 14.72
N PRO A 14 -8.03 7.90 15.10
CA PRO A 14 -7.98 6.53 15.60
C PRO A 14 -7.30 5.61 14.59
N LEU A 15 -6.53 4.65 15.09
CA LEU A 15 -5.95 3.61 14.24
C LEU A 15 -7.07 2.79 13.59
N LEU A 16 -6.80 2.28 12.40
CA LEU A 16 -7.67 1.27 11.79
C LEU A 16 -7.71 0.03 12.68
N GLU A 17 -8.84 -0.61 12.73
CA GLU A 17 -8.97 -1.88 13.43
C GLU A 17 -8.12 -2.94 12.73
N GLU A 18 -7.48 -3.80 13.53
CA GLU A 18 -6.76 -4.93 12.96
C GLU A 18 -7.72 -5.86 12.23
N GLY A 19 -7.25 -6.42 11.13
CA GLY A 19 -8.04 -7.31 10.30
C GLY A 19 -8.13 -6.84 8.86
N GLU A 20 -9.13 -7.30 8.15
CA GLU A 20 -9.28 -7.05 6.73
C GLU A 20 -10.15 -5.83 6.44
N HIS A 21 -9.72 -5.03 5.47
CA HIS A 21 -10.45 -3.86 4.99
C HIS A 21 -10.44 -3.83 3.47
N ASN A 22 -11.56 -3.46 2.88
CA ASN A 22 -11.60 -3.14 1.47
C ASN A 22 -10.97 -1.76 1.25
N ALA A 23 -10.13 -1.65 0.26
CA ALA A 23 -9.38 -0.44 -0.01
C ALA A 23 -9.14 -0.26 -1.51
N VAL A 24 -8.59 0.90 -1.85
CA VAL A 24 -8.10 1.21 -3.20
C VAL A 24 -6.64 1.58 -3.08
N ILE A 25 -5.84 1.13 -4.00
CA ILE A 25 -4.43 1.54 -4.09
C ILE A 25 -4.42 2.98 -4.57
N HIS A 26 -4.18 3.91 -3.65
CA HIS A 26 -4.27 5.34 -3.90
C HIS A 26 -3.06 5.86 -4.65
N SER A 27 -1.86 5.47 -4.24
CA SER A 27 -0.63 5.90 -4.88
C SER A 27 0.51 4.92 -4.63
N MET A 28 1.46 4.94 -5.54
CA MET A 28 2.71 4.20 -5.42
C MET A 28 3.85 5.12 -5.84
N GLU A 29 4.80 5.35 -4.95
CA GLU A 29 5.96 6.18 -5.20
C GLU A 29 7.22 5.33 -5.22
N LEU A 30 8.02 5.49 -6.25
CA LEU A 30 9.28 4.78 -6.38
C LEU A 30 10.33 5.44 -5.50
N GLU A 31 10.94 4.64 -4.64
CA GLU A 31 11.98 5.06 -3.72
C GLU A 31 13.21 4.18 -3.90
N ALA A 32 14.39 4.75 -3.69
CA ALA A 32 15.63 4.01 -3.69
C ALA A 32 16.00 3.62 -2.26
N GLY A 33 16.32 2.36 -2.06
CA GLY A 33 16.72 1.83 -0.76
C GLY A 33 18.05 1.08 -0.81
N PRO A 34 18.61 0.71 0.34
CA PRO A 34 19.90 0.02 0.40
C PRO A 34 19.88 -1.37 -0.23
N LYS A 35 18.71 -1.99 -0.33
CA LYS A 35 18.54 -3.32 -0.94
C LYS A 35 17.92 -3.27 -2.33
N GLY A 36 17.82 -2.09 -2.93
CA GLY A 36 17.19 -1.88 -4.24
C GLY A 36 15.99 -0.97 -4.15
N SER A 37 15.32 -0.76 -5.28
CA SER A 37 14.14 0.07 -5.35
C SER A 37 12.95 -0.58 -4.67
N TYR A 38 12.07 0.25 -4.12
CA TYR A 38 10.79 -0.21 -3.59
C TYR A 38 9.70 0.80 -3.91
N LEU A 39 8.46 0.34 -3.84
CA LEU A 39 7.29 1.18 -4.03
C LEU A 39 6.65 1.47 -2.69
N ARG A 40 6.68 2.73 -2.30
CA ARG A 40 5.94 3.22 -1.13
C ARG A 40 4.49 3.33 -1.53
N THR A 41 3.67 2.44 -0.99
CA THR A 41 2.29 2.24 -1.43
C THR A 41 1.33 2.71 -0.36
N ARG A 42 0.39 3.54 -0.78
CA ARG A 42 -0.67 4.09 0.08
C ARG A 42 -2.01 3.53 -0.35
N PHE A 43 -2.76 3.06 0.64
CA PHE A 43 -4.10 2.53 0.45
C PHE A 43 -5.12 3.45 1.11
N SER A 44 -6.21 3.75 0.40
CA SER A 44 -7.36 4.44 0.97
C SER A 44 -8.41 3.41 1.36
N VAL A 45 -8.81 3.40 2.62
CA VAL A 45 -9.81 2.46 3.11
C VAL A 45 -11.19 2.92 2.65
N GLU A 46 -11.96 2.01 2.05
CA GLU A 46 -13.30 2.31 1.56
C GLU A 46 -14.30 2.52 2.69
N ASN A 47 -15.21 3.47 2.47
CA ASN A 47 -16.29 3.77 3.41
C ASN A 47 -15.82 4.15 4.81
N ASP A 48 -14.60 4.64 4.92
CA ASP A 48 -14.07 5.11 6.19
C ASP A 48 -14.43 6.59 6.39
N GLU A 49 -15.13 6.89 7.47
CA GLU A 49 -15.58 8.26 7.77
C GLU A 49 -14.43 9.24 8.00
N TRP A 50 -13.25 8.74 8.38
CA TRP A 50 -12.07 9.54 8.64
C TRP A 50 -11.14 9.65 7.44
N ASN A 51 -11.46 8.96 6.34
CA ASN A 51 -10.58 8.81 5.18
C ASN A 51 -9.17 8.33 5.55
N ARG A 52 -9.11 7.40 6.49
CA ARG A 52 -7.83 6.87 6.97
C ARG A 52 -7.13 6.08 5.88
N GLN A 53 -5.82 6.11 5.95
CA GLN A 53 -4.97 5.46 4.97
C GLN A 53 -4.00 4.51 5.67
N ALA A 54 -3.61 3.49 4.95
CA ALA A 54 -2.59 2.55 5.39
C ALA A 54 -1.43 2.54 4.38
N TRP A 55 -0.27 2.14 4.83
CA TRP A 55 0.95 2.18 4.03
C TRP A 55 1.67 0.84 4.09
N THR A 56 2.37 0.52 3.02
CA THR A 56 3.36 -0.54 3.01
C THR A 56 4.42 -0.24 1.95
N ASN A 57 5.58 -0.87 2.08
CA ASN A 57 6.62 -0.81 1.09
C ASN A 57 6.67 -2.14 0.33
N ILE A 58 6.65 -2.08 -0.98
CA ILE A 58 6.71 -3.26 -1.85
C ILE A 58 8.05 -3.24 -2.57
N SER A 59 8.91 -4.21 -2.26
CA SER A 59 10.24 -4.30 -2.86
C SER A 59 10.16 -4.65 -4.34
N LEU A 60 10.98 -3.99 -5.14
CA LEU A 60 11.22 -4.31 -6.55
C LEU A 60 12.57 -4.99 -6.77
N ALA A 61 13.24 -5.41 -5.70
CA ALA A 61 14.46 -6.19 -5.81
C ALA A 61 14.18 -7.53 -6.52
N ASP A 62 15.14 -8.05 -7.25
CA ASP A 62 14.95 -9.25 -8.07
C ASP A 62 14.38 -10.44 -7.30
N GLY A 63 14.87 -10.65 -6.08
CA GLY A 63 14.38 -11.75 -5.22
C GLY A 63 12.97 -11.56 -4.68
N ALA A 64 12.39 -10.37 -4.83
CA ALA A 64 11.05 -10.04 -4.32
C ALA A 64 10.00 -9.86 -5.42
N LEU A 65 10.35 -10.01 -6.69
CA LEU A 65 9.42 -9.81 -7.81
C LEU A 65 8.26 -10.80 -7.81
N TRP A 66 8.38 -11.92 -7.12
CA TRP A 66 7.29 -12.88 -6.96
C TRP A 66 6.06 -12.25 -6.28
N ARG A 67 6.27 -11.24 -5.42
CA ARG A 67 5.15 -10.52 -4.77
C ARG A 67 4.35 -9.71 -5.77
N ILE A 68 5.02 -9.08 -6.72
CA ILE A 68 4.35 -8.34 -7.80
C ILE A 68 3.49 -9.28 -8.63
N LYS A 69 4.03 -10.43 -8.99
CA LYS A 69 3.31 -11.47 -9.73
C LYS A 69 2.09 -11.97 -8.94
N LYS A 70 2.28 -12.21 -7.65
CA LYS A 70 1.19 -12.65 -6.78
C LYS A 70 0.10 -11.60 -6.67
N MET A 71 0.47 -10.33 -6.48
CA MET A 71 -0.50 -9.23 -6.41
C MET A 71 -1.29 -9.11 -7.71
N ALA A 72 -0.62 -9.17 -8.86
CA ALA A 72 -1.28 -9.09 -10.15
C ALA A 72 -2.32 -10.20 -10.31
N ARG A 73 -1.97 -11.41 -9.92
CA ARG A 73 -2.89 -12.55 -9.96
C ARG A 73 -4.06 -12.37 -9.00
N ASP A 74 -3.79 -11.99 -7.76
CA ASP A 74 -4.81 -11.85 -6.72
C ASP A 74 -5.79 -10.72 -7.03
N LEU A 75 -5.35 -9.69 -7.72
CA LEU A 75 -6.20 -8.57 -8.13
C LEU A 75 -6.90 -8.79 -9.49
N GLY A 76 -6.76 -9.97 -10.06
CA GLY A 76 -7.40 -10.31 -11.33
C GLY A 76 -6.74 -9.70 -12.55
N LEU A 77 -5.52 -9.22 -12.39
CA LEU A 77 -4.74 -8.69 -13.51
C LEU A 77 -4.01 -9.85 -14.20
N ILE A 78 -4.09 -9.89 -15.51
CA ILE A 78 -3.45 -10.96 -16.26
C ILE A 78 -1.96 -10.72 -16.30
N ALA A 79 -1.21 -11.62 -15.64
CA ALA A 79 0.24 -11.59 -15.66
C ALA A 79 0.77 -12.34 -16.89
N GLU A 80 0.59 -11.76 -18.07
CA GLU A 80 1.27 -12.26 -19.24
C GLU A 80 2.74 -11.89 -19.17
N LYS A 81 3.58 -12.73 -19.79
CA LYS A 81 5.00 -12.42 -19.87
C LYS A 81 5.18 -11.15 -20.70
N LYS A 82 5.69 -10.10 -20.06
CA LYS A 82 6.02 -8.85 -20.73
C LYS A 82 7.53 -8.68 -20.79
N THR A 83 7.99 -8.13 -21.90
CA THR A 83 9.40 -7.80 -22.09
C THR A 83 9.58 -6.29 -21.94
N TYR A 84 10.46 -5.88 -21.06
CA TYR A 84 10.76 -4.47 -20.83
C TYR A 84 12.16 -4.14 -21.36
N LYS A 85 12.29 -2.96 -21.94
CA LYS A 85 13.58 -2.48 -22.47
C LYS A 85 14.52 -2.03 -21.36
N SER A 86 13.97 -1.63 -20.21
CA SER A 86 14.76 -1.15 -19.08
C SER A 86 14.03 -1.41 -17.77
N ARG A 87 14.77 -1.32 -16.69
CA ARG A 87 14.23 -1.39 -15.33
C ARG A 87 13.22 -0.26 -15.09
N THR A 88 13.53 0.94 -15.56
CA THR A 88 12.66 2.11 -15.44
C THR A 88 11.31 1.90 -16.09
N GLU A 89 11.29 1.29 -17.27
CA GLU A 89 10.04 0.97 -17.97
C GLU A 89 9.19 -0.03 -17.18
N PHE A 90 9.83 -1.05 -16.61
CA PHE A 90 9.17 -2.02 -15.75
C PHE A 90 8.55 -1.35 -14.51
N GLU A 91 9.30 -0.52 -13.81
CA GLU A 91 8.84 0.16 -12.60
C GLU A 91 7.65 1.08 -12.88
N ALA A 92 7.69 1.81 -13.99
CA ALA A 92 6.59 2.67 -14.42
C ALA A 92 5.32 1.88 -14.74
N ASP A 93 5.48 0.74 -15.40
CA ASP A 93 4.36 -0.13 -15.76
C ASP A 93 3.69 -0.74 -14.52
N VAL A 94 4.47 -1.11 -13.52
CA VAL A 94 3.94 -1.63 -12.25
C VAL A 94 3.04 -0.59 -11.58
N VAL A 95 3.47 0.65 -11.51
CA VAL A 95 2.68 1.74 -10.94
C VAL A 95 1.37 1.91 -11.70
N GLN A 96 1.41 1.95 -13.02
CA GLN A 96 0.20 2.09 -13.84
C GLN A 96 -0.73 0.90 -13.69
N MET A 97 -0.19 -0.28 -13.49
CA MET A 97 -0.98 -1.51 -13.36
C MET A 97 -1.81 -1.50 -12.07
N PHE A 98 -1.24 -1.04 -10.97
CA PHE A 98 -1.86 -1.18 -9.65
C PHE A 98 -2.58 0.06 -9.13
N VAL A 99 -2.12 1.28 -9.44
CA VAL A 99 -2.75 2.50 -8.92
C VAL A 99 -4.21 2.60 -9.37
N GLY A 100 -5.09 2.87 -8.43
CA GLY A 100 -6.53 2.96 -8.67
C GLY A 100 -7.27 1.62 -8.58
N ARG A 101 -6.58 0.52 -8.34
CA ARG A 101 -7.22 -0.79 -8.27
C ARG A 101 -7.82 -1.05 -6.89
N PRO A 102 -9.06 -1.58 -6.84
CA PRO A 102 -9.64 -2.04 -5.60
C PRO A 102 -8.96 -3.31 -5.13
N CYS A 103 -8.82 -3.43 -3.82
CA CYS A 103 -8.17 -4.58 -3.21
C CYS A 103 -8.70 -4.78 -1.78
N ARG A 104 -8.25 -5.85 -1.15
CA ARG A 104 -8.47 -6.11 0.26
C ARG A 104 -7.11 -6.10 0.93
N ILE A 105 -6.98 -5.36 2.01
CA ILE A 105 -5.76 -5.30 2.81
C ILE A 105 -5.99 -5.91 4.18
N SER A 106 -4.97 -6.57 4.71
CA SER A 106 -4.94 -6.97 6.11
C SER A 106 -4.06 -6.00 6.87
N VAL A 107 -4.60 -5.44 7.95
CA VAL A 107 -3.95 -4.43 8.75
C VAL A 107 -3.59 -5.01 10.11
N GLU A 108 -2.36 -4.76 10.54
CA GLU A 108 -1.86 -5.09 11.86
C GLU A 108 -1.32 -3.83 12.53
N ASN A 109 -1.41 -3.78 13.84
CA ASN A 109 -0.77 -2.71 14.60
C ASN A 109 0.69 -3.06 14.87
N GLU A 110 1.56 -2.11 14.59
CA GLU A 110 3.00 -2.25 14.78
C GLU A 110 3.48 -1.13 15.68
N GLU A 111 4.27 -1.48 16.70
CA GLU A 111 4.93 -0.51 17.54
C GLU A 111 6.35 -0.27 17.05
N PHE A 112 6.69 0.99 16.83
CA PHE A 112 8.02 1.41 16.43
C PHE A 112 8.42 2.65 17.22
N GLU A 113 9.51 2.56 17.99
CA GLU A 113 10.00 3.66 18.83
C GLU A 113 8.93 4.24 19.76
N GLY A 114 8.11 3.37 20.35
CA GLY A 114 7.04 3.77 21.26
C GLY A 114 5.77 4.30 20.59
N VAL A 115 5.72 4.32 19.27
CA VAL A 115 4.55 4.76 18.50
C VAL A 115 3.88 3.57 17.85
N VAL A 116 2.58 3.41 18.11
CA VAL A 116 1.78 2.37 17.47
C VAL A 116 1.21 2.92 16.15
N ARG A 117 1.37 2.18 15.08
CA ARG A 117 0.86 2.55 13.76
C ARG A 117 0.30 1.33 13.04
N ASN A 118 -0.54 1.59 12.03
CA ASN A 118 -1.05 0.54 11.18
C ASN A 118 -0.01 0.10 10.14
N ARG A 119 0.04 -1.20 9.90
CA ARG A 119 0.86 -1.80 8.86
C ARG A 119 0.00 -2.72 8.02
N VAL A 120 0.18 -2.66 6.72
CA VAL A 120 -0.46 -3.60 5.80
C VAL A 120 0.40 -4.86 5.72
N SER A 121 -0.13 -5.98 6.20
CA SER A 121 0.59 -7.25 6.23
C SER A 121 0.34 -8.10 4.99
N SER A 122 -0.80 -7.93 4.33
CA SER A 122 -1.10 -8.63 3.09
C SER A 122 -2.07 -7.84 2.22
N ILE A 123 -2.04 -8.13 0.93
CA ILE A 123 -2.87 -7.49 -0.10
C ILE A 123 -3.48 -8.63 -0.91
N GLY A 124 -4.79 -8.59 -1.10
CA GLY A 124 -5.49 -9.61 -1.85
C GLY A 124 -6.66 -9.04 -2.65
N ALA A 125 -7.40 -9.94 -3.26
CA ALA A 125 -8.58 -9.57 -4.02
C ALA A 125 -9.68 -9.02 -3.12
N ARG A 126 -10.37 -8.00 -3.62
CA ARG A 126 -11.54 -7.45 -2.96
C ARG A 126 -12.64 -8.51 -2.84
N ALA A 127 -13.23 -8.56 -1.68
CA ALA A 127 -14.36 -9.48 -1.45
C ALA A 127 -15.63 -9.02 -2.16
#